data_47efdab014ac7f0be4d8b758d28ea991
#
_entry.id   47efdab014ac7f0be4d8b758d28ea991
#
_cell.length_a   1.000
_cell.length_b   1.000
_cell.length_c   1.000
_cell.angle_alpha   90.00
_cell.angle_beta   90.00
_cell.angle_gamma   90.00
#
_symmetry.space_group_name_H-M   'P 1'
#
loop_
_entity.id
_entity.type
_entity.pdbx_description
1 polymer ?
#
loop_
_entity_poly.entity_id
_entity_poly.type
_entity_poly.pdbx_seq_one_letter_code
_entity_poly.pdbx_strand_id
1 'polypeptide(L)'
;LLFRHWTLGLVFRMMKASWAGELDLARARSEKSLARFDRIALVLSGGGALGAYQAGAYAALENAGIRPNWIAGSAIGAVNAAIIAGNLPHERSFRLRQFWRELSRRVAIRADAGFHQNLRAMIERVVFQWRHEGARPPRETSPIPTSELKELVEEVVDFGRINSGTVRVVLGATNLDTGAETFFDNDRHVLSIDHVMASTALPGMAPMVIDGQRYRGGSVSVAPLDDARPADTLCFVIDGYDPLPGARGGTSRSAREIAAMRRNHDLRRMIALLGERLPVGLRRDPEVRKCVAEGSEATMTILRLVHEGADAELPAKMRDFSSASLMRRWQAGESDVGTSLTHPLWLAPPPRRLGVVVHELRGGVAARPR
;
A
#
# COMPACT_ATOMS: atom_id res chain seq x y z
N LEU A 1 30.05 49.02 -3.04
CA LEU A 1 28.72 48.38 -2.86
C LEU A 1 28.35 47.43 -4.01
N LEU A 2 28.80 47.64 -5.24
CA LEU A 2 28.48 46.81 -6.42
C LEU A 2 29.19 45.43 -6.44
N PHE A 3 30.35 45.28 -5.81
CA PHE A 3 31.10 44.01 -5.78
C PHE A 3 30.52 42.94 -4.83
N ARG A 4 29.74 43.31 -3.83
CA ARG A 4 29.09 42.36 -2.91
C ARG A 4 27.88 41.66 -3.50
N HIS A 5 27.17 42.25 -4.45
CA HIS A 5 26.00 41.62 -5.10
C HIS A 5 26.41 40.60 -6.15
N TRP A 6 27.53 40.74 -6.81
CA TRP A 6 28.03 39.79 -7.82
C TRP A 6 28.51 38.48 -7.18
N THR A 7 29.21 38.56 -6.05
CA THR A 7 29.73 37.40 -5.34
C THR A 7 28.61 36.55 -4.72
N LEU A 8 27.55 37.13 -4.16
CA LEU A 8 26.38 36.40 -3.64
C LEU A 8 25.62 35.70 -4.74
N GLY A 9 25.44 36.33 -5.90
CA GLY A 9 24.76 35.69 -7.04
C GLY A 9 25.57 34.53 -7.62
N LEU A 10 26.89 34.61 -7.66
CA LEU A 10 27.77 33.55 -8.13
C LEU A 10 27.79 32.36 -7.17
N VAL A 11 27.89 32.62 -5.86
CA VAL A 11 27.86 31.60 -4.81
C VAL A 11 26.49 30.88 -4.80
N PHE A 12 25.39 31.62 -4.96
CA PHE A 12 24.04 31.02 -5.04
C PHE A 12 23.87 30.17 -6.29
N ARG A 13 24.46 30.59 -7.45
CA ARG A 13 24.45 29.76 -8.68
C ARG A 13 25.34 28.52 -8.53
N MET A 14 26.53 28.65 -7.91
CA MET A 14 27.40 27.49 -7.65
C MET A 14 26.78 26.52 -6.65
N MET A 15 26.16 27.02 -5.58
CA MET A 15 25.39 26.15 -4.66
C MET A 15 24.24 25.45 -5.36
N LYS A 16 23.43 26.15 -6.16
CA LYS A 16 22.36 25.51 -6.96
C LYS A 16 22.89 24.46 -7.93
N ALA A 17 24.01 24.72 -8.61
CA ALA A 17 24.62 23.78 -9.53
C ALA A 17 25.20 22.55 -8.79
N SER A 18 25.82 22.75 -7.61
CA SER A 18 26.29 21.65 -6.77
C SER A 18 25.13 20.78 -6.26
N TRP A 19 24.06 21.40 -5.78
CA TRP A 19 22.86 20.68 -5.33
C TRP A 19 22.16 19.95 -6.47
N ALA A 20 22.09 20.52 -7.66
CA ALA A 20 21.54 19.85 -8.84
C ALA A 20 22.38 18.62 -9.22
N GLY A 21 23.70 18.75 -9.22
CA GLY A 21 24.60 17.62 -9.50
C GLY A 21 24.54 16.51 -8.45
N GLU A 22 24.41 16.84 -7.16
CA GLU A 22 24.22 15.84 -6.11
C GLU A 22 22.86 15.12 -6.20
N LEU A 23 21.79 15.85 -6.55
CA LEU A 23 20.47 15.27 -6.80
C LEU A 23 20.50 14.36 -8.02
N ASP A 24 21.15 14.75 -9.10
CA ASP A 24 21.29 13.92 -10.31
C ASP A 24 22.13 12.67 -10.05
N LEU A 25 23.18 12.75 -9.28
CA LEU A 25 23.99 11.60 -8.88
C LEU A 25 23.22 10.66 -7.93
N ALA A 26 22.46 11.21 -6.99
CA ALA A 26 21.61 10.43 -6.11
C ALA A 26 20.50 9.71 -6.90
N ARG A 27 19.89 10.41 -7.86
CA ARG A 27 18.88 9.86 -8.76
C ARG A 27 19.45 8.74 -9.65
N ALA A 28 20.60 8.96 -10.26
CA ALA A 28 21.26 7.95 -11.09
C ALA A 28 21.68 6.71 -10.28
N ARG A 29 22.13 6.88 -9.02
CA ARG A 29 22.41 5.76 -8.11
C ARG A 29 21.14 5.01 -7.74
N SER A 30 20.04 5.71 -7.49
CA SER A 30 18.73 5.12 -7.22
C SER A 30 18.22 4.33 -8.43
N GLU A 31 18.25 4.89 -9.63
CA GLU A 31 17.82 4.20 -10.86
C GLU A 31 18.63 2.93 -11.12
N LYS A 32 19.96 2.97 -10.93
CA LYS A 32 20.81 1.79 -11.08
C LYS A 32 20.55 0.73 -9.99
N SER A 33 20.16 1.14 -8.79
CA SER A 33 19.77 0.22 -7.72
C SER A 33 18.43 -0.42 -8.02
N LEU A 34 17.45 0.37 -8.46
CA LEU A 34 16.10 -0.08 -8.80
C LEU A 34 16.06 -1.03 -10.00
N ALA A 35 16.96 -0.86 -10.99
CA ALA A 35 17.08 -1.74 -12.14
C ALA A 35 17.48 -3.19 -11.79
N ARG A 36 17.84 -3.46 -10.54
CA ARG A 36 18.13 -4.80 -10.03
C ARG A 36 16.90 -5.59 -9.59
N PHE A 37 15.75 -4.93 -9.51
CA PHE A 37 14.50 -5.55 -9.12
C PHE A 37 13.62 -5.75 -10.35
N ASP A 38 13.09 -6.96 -10.50
CA ASP A 38 12.12 -7.30 -11.55
C ASP A 38 10.74 -6.74 -11.22
N ARG A 39 10.48 -6.55 -9.92
CA ARG A 39 9.20 -6.07 -9.39
C ARG A 39 9.41 -4.97 -8.37
N ILE A 40 8.69 -3.86 -8.55
CA ILE A 40 8.52 -2.82 -7.54
C ILE A 40 7.05 -2.89 -7.11
N ALA A 41 6.82 -3.37 -5.90
CA ALA A 41 5.49 -3.58 -5.36
C ALA A 41 5.11 -2.47 -4.37
N LEU A 42 3.83 -2.11 -4.37
CA LEU A 42 3.23 -1.19 -3.42
C LEU A 42 2.00 -1.85 -2.78
N VAL A 43 2.00 -1.99 -1.48
CA VAL A 43 0.90 -2.57 -0.71
C VAL A 43 0.26 -1.49 0.15
N LEU A 44 -1.02 -1.25 -0.08
CA LEU A 44 -1.81 -0.19 0.53
C LEU A 44 -2.93 -0.81 1.40
N SER A 45 -2.75 -0.79 2.71
CA SER A 45 -3.73 -1.35 3.64
C SER A 45 -4.97 -0.46 3.80
N GLY A 46 -6.01 -0.97 4.46
CA GLY A 46 -7.16 -0.16 4.86
C GLY A 46 -6.80 0.88 5.91
N GLY A 47 -7.76 1.78 6.23
CA GLY A 47 -7.53 2.79 7.28
C GLY A 47 -8.37 4.06 7.16
N GLY A 48 -9.36 4.10 6.27
CA GLY A 48 -10.21 5.28 6.07
C GLY A 48 -9.40 6.53 5.75
N ALA A 49 -9.55 7.59 6.52
CA ALA A 49 -8.84 8.86 6.32
C ALA A 49 -7.31 8.75 6.45
N LEU A 50 -6.77 7.66 7.00
CA LEU A 50 -5.33 7.38 7.01
C LEU A 50 -4.79 7.07 5.60
N GLY A 51 -5.65 6.77 4.63
CA GLY A 51 -5.25 6.62 3.23
C GLY A 51 -4.60 7.86 2.61
N ALA A 52 -4.81 9.06 3.19
CA ALA A 52 -4.09 10.26 2.78
C ALA A 52 -2.56 10.16 3.04
N TYR A 53 -2.14 9.45 4.09
CA TYR A 53 -0.75 9.12 4.34
C TYR A 53 -0.16 8.25 3.20
N GLN A 54 -0.91 7.24 2.77
CA GLN A 54 -0.51 6.39 1.64
C GLN A 54 -0.36 7.18 0.34
N ALA A 55 -1.28 8.11 0.10
CA ALA A 55 -1.24 8.97 -1.08
C ALA A 55 -0.02 9.91 -1.07
N GLY A 56 0.32 10.48 0.10
CA GLY A 56 1.53 11.26 0.28
C GLY A 56 2.82 10.44 0.11
N ALA A 57 2.84 9.24 0.67
CA ALA A 57 3.94 8.30 0.49
C ALA A 57 4.14 7.94 -1.00
N TYR A 58 3.05 7.67 -1.74
CA TYR A 58 3.13 7.44 -3.18
C TYR A 58 3.69 8.66 -3.93
N ALA A 59 3.23 9.87 -3.59
CA ALA A 59 3.72 11.09 -4.23
C ALA A 59 5.24 11.27 -4.06
N ALA A 60 5.78 10.93 -2.90
CA ALA A 60 7.22 10.96 -2.66
C ALA A 60 7.97 9.88 -3.44
N LEU A 61 7.41 8.66 -3.56
CA LEU A 61 7.98 7.61 -4.42
C LEU A 61 8.02 8.06 -5.89
N GLU A 62 6.93 8.63 -6.39
CA GLU A 62 6.85 9.15 -7.76
C GLU A 62 7.88 10.25 -8.01
N ASN A 63 8.02 11.20 -7.09
CA ASN A 63 9.04 12.28 -7.14
C ASN A 63 10.47 11.73 -7.13
N ALA A 64 10.70 10.61 -6.43
CA ALA A 64 11.99 9.93 -6.42
C ALA A 64 12.23 9.04 -7.67
N GLY A 65 11.28 9.02 -8.63
CA GLY A 65 11.37 8.18 -9.82
C GLY A 65 11.06 6.71 -9.59
N ILE A 66 10.57 6.34 -8.39
CA ILE A 66 10.18 4.97 -8.05
C ILE A 66 8.77 4.73 -8.55
N ARG A 67 8.64 3.81 -9.51
CA ARG A 67 7.37 3.53 -10.19
C ARG A 67 6.95 2.08 -9.93
N PRO A 68 6.02 1.83 -8.99
CA PRO A 68 5.48 0.51 -8.80
C PRO A 68 4.84 -0.04 -10.08
N ASN A 69 5.20 -1.28 -10.42
CA ASN A 69 4.61 -2.04 -11.51
C ASN A 69 3.62 -3.11 -10.98
N TRP A 70 3.48 -3.21 -9.66
CA TRP A 70 2.56 -4.09 -8.98
C TRP A 70 1.97 -3.38 -7.75
N ILE A 71 0.65 -3.30 -7.64
CA ILE A 71 -0.02 -2.59 -6.55
C ILE A 71 -1.11 -3.48 -5.96
N ALA A 72 -1.07 -3.68 -4.65
CA ALA A 72 -2.15 -4.33 -3.91
C ALA A 72 -2.84 -3.32 -2.98
N GLY A 73 -4.16 -3.33 -2.95
CA GLY A 73 -4.92 -2.44 -2.10
C GLY A 73 -6.15 -3.07 -1.46
N SER A 74 -6.51 -2.62 -0.25
CA SER A 74 -7.78 -2.96 0.39
C SER A 74 -8.45 -1.75 1.00
N ALA A 75 -9.77 -1.74 1.03
CA ALA A 75 -10.58 -0.62 1.50
C ALA A 75 -10.14 0.69 0.82
N ILE A 76 -9.79 1.73 1.58
CA ILE A 76 -9.30 2.98 1.00
C ILE A 76 -7.98 2.82 0.22
N GLY A 77 -7.17 1.81 0.58
CA GLY A 77 -5.98 1.44 -0.18
C GLY A 77 -6.32 0.90 -1.57
N ALA A 78 -7.47 0.24 -1.75
CA ALA A 78 -7.97 -0.16 -3.07
C ALA A 78 -8.34 1.05 -3.94
N VAL A 79 -8.90 2.09 -3.34
CA VAL A 79 -9.18 3.36 -4.03
C VAL A 79 -7.89 4.03 -4.47
N ASN A 80 -6.91 4.18 -3.56
CA ASN A 80 -5.60 4.72 -3.91
C ASN A 80 -4.91 3.89 -5.02
N ALA A 81 -4.96 2.56 -4.93
CA ALA A 81 -4.41 1.66 -5.93
C ALA A 81 -5.06 1.85 -7.31
N ALA A 82 -6.39 1.96 -7.36
CA ALA A 82 -7.14 2.21 -8.58
C ALA A 82 -6.79 3.59 -9.20
N ILE A 83 -6.68 4.65 -8.39
CA ILE A 83 -6.29 5.98 -8.87
C ILE A 83 -4.86 5.95 -9.43
N ILE A 84 -3.93 5.29 -8.75
CA ILE A 84 -2.54 5.19 -9.20
C ILE A 84 -2.45 4.43 -10.53
N ALA A 85 -3.10 3.27 -10.63
CA ALA A 85 -3.01 2.43 -11.81
C ALA A 85 -3.86 2.94 -12.99
N GLY A 86 -4.99 3.58 -12.71
CA GLY A 86 -5.93 4.11 -13.70
C GLY A 86 -5.52 5.46 -14.31
N ASN A 87 -4.32 5.98 -14.00
CA ASN A 87 -3.88 7.27 -14.52
C ASN A 87 -2.47 7.21 -15.14
N LEU A 88 -2.18 8.18 -16.02
CA LEU A 88 -0.85 8.34 -16.58
C LEU A 88 0.18 8.62 -15.48
N PRO A 89 1.42 8.13 -15.58
CA PRO A 89 2.41 8.28 -14.52
C PRO A 89 2.58 9.70 -13.98
N HIS A 90 2.54 10.71 -14.86
CA HIS A 90 2.70 12.11 -14.47
C HIS A 90 1.43 12.77 -13.89
N GLU A 91 0.29 12.09 -13.93
CA GLU A 91 -0.99 12.59 -13.39
C GLU A 91 -1.36 11.97 -12.05
N ARG A 92 -0.75 10.85 -11.66
CA ARG A 92 -1.15 10.01 -10.52
C ARG A 92 -1.24 10.78 -9.21
N SER A 93 -0.18 11.48 -8.84
CA SER A 93 -0.16 12.30 -7.61
C SER A 93 -1.15 13.46 -7.67
N PHE A 94 -1.36 14.06 -8.84
CA PHE A 94 -2.36 15.10 -9.04
C PHE A 94 -3.78 14.54 -8.83
N ARG A 95 -4.10 13.38 -9.42
CA ARG A 95 -5.41 12.71 -9.27
C ARG A 95 -5.67 12.25 -7.84
N LEU A 96 -4.65 11.74 -7.14
CA LEU A 96 -4.74 11.45 -5.72
C LEU A 96 -5.07 12.71 -4.90
N ARG A 97 -4.38 13.83 -5.14
CA ARG A 97 -4.68 15.11 -4.47
C ARG A 97 -6.08 15.61 -4.78
N GLN A 98 -6.53 15.49 -6.02
CA GLN A 98 -7.88 15.87 -6.45
C GLN A 98 -8.92 15.04 -5.69
N PHE A 99 -8.78 13.71 -5.68
CA PHE A 99 -9.67 12.80 -4.95
C PHE A 99 -9.75 13.13 -3.47
N TRP A 100 -8.61 13.22 -2.76
CA TRP A 100 -8.59 13.46 -1.32
C TRP A 100 -9.13 14.83 -0.93
N ARG A 101 -8.91 15.86 -1.76
CA ARG A 101 -9.47 17.19 -1.55
C ARG A 101 -10.99 17.20 -1.72
N GLU A 102 -11.49 16.58 -2.78
CA GLU A 102 -12.91 16.51 -3.06
C GLU A 102 -13.65 15.66 -2.02
N LEU A 103 -13.08 14.53 -1.61
CA LEU A 103 -13.59 13.70 -0.53
C LEU A 103 -13.74 14.52 0.77
N SER A 104 -12.70 15.28 1.15
CA SER A 104 -12.75 16.18 2.32
C SER A 104 -13.87 17.21 2.21
N ARG A 105 -14.02 17.82 1.04
CA ARG A 105 -15.06 18.83 0.77
C ARG A 105 -16.46 18.24 0.94
N ARG A 106 -16.73 17.08 0.34
CA ARG A 106 -18.05 16.42 0.43
C ARG A 106 -18.37 16.03 1.87
N VAL A 107 -17.40 15.50 2.62
CA VAL A 107 -17.59 15.18 4.05
C VAL A 107 -17.84 16.42 4.89
N ALA A 108 -17.15 17.55 4.63
CA ALA A 108 -17.35 18.80 5.35
C ALA A 108 -18.76 19.38 5.12
N ILE A 109 -19.25 19.40 3.88
CA ILE A 109 -20.61 19.87 3.55
C ILE A 109 -21.69 19.06 4.30
N ARG A 110 -21.48 17.75 4.42
CA ARG A 110 -22.41 16.88 5.17
C ARG A 110 -22.37 17.14 6.68
N ALA A 111 -21.18 17.42 7.21
CA ALA A 111 -21.04 17.76 8.62
C ALA A 111 -21.83 19.03 8.99
N ASP A 112 -21.79 20.05 8.15
CA ASP A 112 -22.54 21.30 8.33
C ASP A 112 -24.06 21.09 8.23
N ALA A 113 -24.54 20.06 7.54
CA ALA A 113 -25.97 19.74 7.38
C ALA A 113 -26.62 19.06 8.61
N GLY A 114 -26.06 19.17 9.79
CA GLY A 114 -26.65 18.64 11.04
C GLY A 114 -26.24 17.23 11.43
N PHE A 115 -25.21 16.70 10.81
CA PHE A 115 -24.73 15.33 10.99
C PHE A 115 -23.99 15.08 12.33
N HIS A 116 -23.59 16.12 13.05
CA HIS A 116 -22.75 16.02 14.25
C HIS A 116 -23.34 15.21 15.41
N GLN A 117 -24.66 15.21 15.60
CA GLN A 117 -25.29 14.49 16.72
C GLN A 117 -25.37 12.98 16.51
N ASN A 118 -25.50 12.51 15.27
CA ASN A 118 -25.59 11.08 14.96
C ASN A 118 -24.20 10.40 14.82
N LEU A 119 -23.17 11.17 14.49
CA LEU A 119 -21.83 10.64 14.23
C LEU A 119 -21.18 10.03 15.48
N ARG A 120 -21.34 10.68 16.66
CA ARG A 120 -20.77 10.21 17.93
C ARG A 120 -21.37 8.86 18.36
N ALA A 121 -22.70 8.73 18.29
CA ALA A 121 -23.40 7.49 18.61
C ALA A 121 -23.05 6.34 17.65
N MET A 122 -22.80 6.68 16.37
CA MET A 122 -22.39 5.74 15.36
C MET A 122 -20.94 5.27 15.55
N ILE A 123 -20.04 6.15 16.01
CA ILE A 123 -18.64 5.85 16.33
C ILE A 123 -18.53 4.79 17.45
N GLU A 124 -19.28 5.00 18.53
CA GLU A 124 -19.27 4.08 19.68
C GLU A 124 -19.78 2.70 19.30
N ARG A 125 -20.79 2.59 18.42
CA ARG A 125 -21.33 1.31 17.94
C ARG A 125 -20.38 0.51 17.06
N VAL A 126 -19.66 1.15 16.15
CA VAL A 126 -18.73 0.44 15.24
C VAL A 126 -17.50 -0.07 15.97
N VAL A 127 -16.96 0.70 16.91
CA VAL A 127 -15.83 0.24 17.77
C VAL A 127 -16.26 -0.94 18.63
N PHE A 128 -17.48 -0.91 19.16
CA PHE A 128 -18.04 -2.00 19.95
C PHE A 128 -18.20 -3.27 19.11
N GLN A 129 -18.64 -3.18 17.85
CA GLN A 129 -18.88 -4.31 16.97
C GLN A 129 -17.59 -4.99 16.47
N TRP A 130 -16.50 -4.25 16.32
CA TRP A 130 -15.17 -4.82 16.03
C TRP A 130 -14.60 -5.65 17.17
N ARG A 131 -15.13 -5.45 18.39
CA ARG A 131 -14.74 -6.19 19.61
C ARG A 131 -15.59 -7.44 19.88
N HIS A 132 -16.78 -7.52 19.28
CA HIS A 132 -17.76 -8.56 19.59
C HIS A 132 -18.36 -9.13 18.30
N GLU A 133 -17.83 -10.26 17.85
CA GLU A 133 -18.43 -11.03 16.74
C GLU A 133 -19.83 -11.52 17.19
N GLY A 134 -20.87 -11.06 16.52
CA GLY A 134 -22.24 -11.57 16.73
C GLY A 134 -23.35 -10.53 16.84
N ALA A 135 -23.07 -9.24 16.91
CA ALA A 135 -24.10 -8.19 17.00
C ALA A 135 -24.62 -7.77 15.60
N ARG A 136 -25.94 -7.51 15.50
CA ARG A 136 -26.57 -7.02 14.26
C ARG A 136 -25.96 -5.72 13.79
N PRO A 137 -25.57 -5.60 12.50
CA PRO A 137 -24.89 -4.41 11.99
C PRO A 137 -25.81 -3.20 11.99
N PRO A 138 -25.29 -2.01 12.38
CA PRO A 138 -26.01 -0.76 12.16
C PRO A 138 -26.03 -0.39 10.68
N ARG A 139 -27.06 0.38 10.26
CA ARG A 139 -27.12 0.97 8.93
C ARG A 139 -25.89 1.85 8.65
N GLU A 140 -25.54 1.99 7.41
CA GLU A 140 -24.41 2.67 6.78
C GLU A 140 -23.45 3.45 7.71
N THR A 141 -22.19 3.00 7.86
CA THR A 141 -21.22 3.52 8.83
C THR A 141 -20.11 4.38 8.19
N SER A 142 -20.15 4.56 6.88
CA SER A 142 -19.21 5.40 6.16
C SER A 142 -19.55 6.90 6.33
N PRO A 143 -18.55 7.79 6.49
CA PRO A 143 -18.77 9.23 6.49
C PRO A 143 -19.22 9.80 5.14
N ILE A 144 -19.10 9.00 4.07
CA ILE A 144 -19.63 9.29 2.74
C ILE A 144 -20.46 8.10 2.26
N PRO A 145 -21.63 8.32 1.62
CA PRO A 145 -22.41 7.25 0.99
C PRO A 145 -21.61 6.49 -0.06
N THR A 146 -21.91 5.22 -0.19
CA THR A 146 -21.27 4.34 -1.18
C THR A 146 -21.40 4.88 -2.61
N SER A 147 -22.57 5.44 -2.96
CA SER A 147 -22.83 6.05 -4.27
C SER A 147 -21.90 7.24 -4.55
N GLU A 148 -21.74 8.14 -3.58
CA GLU A 148 -20.85 9.31 -3.75
C GLU A 148 -19.38 8.92 -3.82
N LEU A 149 -18.95 7.90 -3.05
CA LEU A 149 -17.58 7.39 -3.17
C LEU A 149 -17.37 6.74 -4.53
N LYS A 150 -18.37 6.01 -5.03
CA LYS A 150 -18.35 5.40 -6.37
C LYS A 150 -18.17 6.47 -7.44
N GLU A 151 -19.00 7.52 -7.43
CA GLU A 151 -18.91 8.65 -8.36
C GLU A 151 -17.52 9.30 -8.33
N LEU A 152 -16.98 9.59 -7.12
CA LEU A 152 -15.66 10.20 -6.98
C LEU A 152 -14.54 9.35 -7.59
N VAL A 153 -14.63 8.04 -7.45
CA VAL A 153 -13.64 7.12 -8.02
C VAL A 153 -13.79 7.08 -9.55
N GLU A 154 -15.02 7.01 -10.06
CA GLU A 154 -15.30 7.01 -11.51
C GLU A 154 -14.83 8.29 -12.20
N GLU A 155 -14.90 9.46 -11.51
CA GLU A 155 -14.40 10.73 -12.03
C GLU A 155 -12.87 10.78 -12.24
N VAL A 156 -12.12 9.96 -11.50
CA VAL A 156 -10.65 10.06 -11.47
C VAL A 156 -9.92 8.78 -11.90
N VAL A 157 -10.63 7.70 -12.25
CA VAL A 157 -10.03 6.39 -12.59
C VAL A 157 -10.45 5.95 -13.98
N ASP A 158 -9.48 5.67 -14.84
CA ASP A 158 -9.66 4.97 -16.10
C ASP A 158 -9.46 3.45 -15.91
N PHE A 159 -10.56 2.70 -15.85
CA PHE A 159 -10.54 1.25 -15.72
C PHE A 159 -10.01 0.55 -16.98
N GLY A 160 -10.14 1.16 -18.17
CA GLY A 160 -9.51 0.65 -19.39
C GLY A 160 -8.00 0.60 -19.25
N ARG A 161 -7.40 1.64 -18.63
CA ARG A 161 -5.98 1.68 -18.33
C ARG A 161 -5.57 0.63 -17.31
N ILE A 162 -6.34 0.41 -16.24
CA ILE A 162 -6.08 -0.65 -15.27
C ILE A 162 -6.03 -2.00 -15.99
N ASN A 163 -7.02 -2.27 -16.83
CA ASN A 163 -7.16 -3.55 -17.55
C ASN A 163 -6.19 -3.70 -18.73
N SER A 164 -5.47 -2.63 -19.12
CA SER A 164 -4.38 -2.75 -20.11
C SER A 164 -3.16 -3.51 -19.57
N GLY A 165 -3.10 -3.77 -18.25
CA GLY A 165 -2.05 -4.56 -17.63
C GLY A 165 -0.70 -3.85 -17.47
N THR A 166 -0.61 -2.53 -17.74
CA THR A 166 0.64 -1.76 -17.55
C THR A 166 1.13 -1.79 -16.11
N VAL A 167 0.20 -1.81 -15.16
CA VAL A 167 0.44 -2.01 -13.73
C VAL A 167 -0.44 -3.17 -13.28
N ARG A 168 0.13 -4.18 -12.63
CA ARG A 168 -0.66 -5.23 -12.01
C ARG A 168 -1.35 -4.68 -10.77
N VAL A 169 -2.67 -4.87 -10.69
CA VAL A 169 -3.51 -4.39 -9.59
C VAL A 169 -4.22 -5.56 -8.94
N VAL A 170 -4.10 -5.65 -7.62
CA VAL A 170 -4.77 -6.67 -6.81
C VAL A 170 -5.60 -5.99 -5.72
N LEU A 171 -6.90 -6.25 -5.72
CA LEU A 171 -7.84 -5.68 -4.76
C LEU A 171 -8.35 -6.78 -3.82
N GLY A 172 -8.17 -6.58 -2.52
CA GLY A 172 -8.58 -7.55 -1.50
C GLY A 172 -10.03 -7.36 -1.06
N ALA A 173 -10.82 -8.42 -1.05
CA ALA A 173 -12.17 -8.48 -0.51
C ALA A 173 -12.40 -9.78 0.26
N THR A 174 -13.50 -9.87 0.99
CA THR A 174 -13.96 -11.10 1.64
C THR A 174 -15.25 -11.56 0.96
N ASN A 175 -15.26 -12.77 0.46
CA ASN A 175 -16.46 -13.43 -0.04
C ASN A 175 -17.34 -13.82 1.17
N LEU A 176 -18.56 -13.30 1.24
CA LEU A 176 -19.45 -13.53 2.38
C LEU A 176 -20.16 -14.89 2.32
N ASP A 177 -20.22 -15.49 1.15
CA ASP A 177 -20.90 -16.77 0.97
C ASP A 177 -19.98 -17.94 1.38
N THR A 178 -18.66 -17.77 1.23
CA THR A 178 -17.65 -18.79 1.59
C THR A 178 -16.84 -18.43 2.83
N GLY A 179 -16.82 -17.16 3.24
CA GLY A 179 -15.93 -16.63 4.28
C GLY A 179 -14.47 -16.48 3.82
N ALA A 180 -14.15 -16.80 2.57
CA ALA A 180 -12.78 -16.78 2.07
C ALA A 180 -12.31 -15.37 1.69
N GLU A 181 -11.03 -15.11 1.90
CA GLU A 181 -10.36 -13.95 1.30
C GLU A 181 -10.29 -14.14 -0.20
N THR A 182 -10.63 -13.09 -0.93
CA THR A 182 -10.64 -13.07 -2.39
C THR A 182 -9.79 -11.92 -2.88
N PHE A 183 -8.98 -12.18 -3.89
CA PHE A 183 -8.14 -11.19 -4.54
C PHE A 183 -8.59 -11.02 -6.00
N PHE A 184 -9.12 -9.84 -6.31
CA PHE A 184 -9.44 -9.44 -7.68
C PHE A 184 -8.17 -8.87 -8.32
N ASP A 185 -7.68 -9.51 -9.36
CA ASP A 185 -6.38 -9.28 -9.97
C ASP A 185 -6.59 -9.00 -11.48
N ASN A 186 -6.11 -7.88 -12.01
CA ASN A 186 -6.27 -7.52 -13.42
C ASN A 186 -5.52 -8.42 -14.40
N ASP A 187 -4.68 -9.33 -13.90
CA ASP A 187 -4.09 -10.42 -14.69
C ASP A 187 -5.09 -11.56 -14.95
N ARG A 188 -6.16 -11.65 -14.16
CA ARG A 188 -7.15 -12.74 -14.20
C ARG A 188 -8.59 -12.27 -14.36
N HIS A 189 -8.88 -11.02 -14.02
CA HIS A 189 -10.21 -10.43 -13.99
C HIS A 189 -10.21 -9.10 -14.76
N VAL A 190 -11.33 -8.78 -15.39
CA VAL A 190 -11.59 -7.43 -15.86
C VAL A 190 -12.07 -6.60 -14.67
N LEU A 191 -11.18 -5.79 -14.11
CA LEU A 191 -11.51 -4.96 -12.95
C LEU A 191 -12.45 -3.81 -13.35
N SER A 192 -13.39 -3.53 -12.48
CA SER A 192 -14.36 -2.44 -12.59
C SER A 192 -14.47 -1.68 -11.26
N ILE A 193 -15.24 -0.62 -11.26
CA ILE A 193 -15.58 0.12 -10.05
C ILE A 193 -16.19 -0.78 -8.97
N ASP A 194 -16.96 -1.79 -9.34
CA ASP A 194 -17.63 -2.67 -8.38
C ASP A 194 -16.63 -3.51 -7.56
N HIS A 195 -15.48 -3.88 -8.15
CA HIS A 195 -14.39 -4.54 -7.42
C HIS A 195 -13.74 -3.62 -6.38
N VAL A 196 -13.56 -2.32 -6.72
CA VAL A 196 -13.09 -1.31 -5.77
C VAL A 196 -14.10 -1.13 -4.65
N MET A 197 -15.39 -1.02 -4.99
CA MET A 197 -16.47 -0.87 -4.01
C MET A 197 -16.62 -2.11 -3.13
N ALA A 198 -16.45 -3.32 -3.67
CA ALA A 198 -16.44 -4.56 -2.89
C ALA A 198 -15.33 -4.53 -1.82
N SER A 199 -14.15 -4.03 -2.19
CA SER A 199 -13.03 -3.87 -1.26
C SER A 199 -13.29 -2.78 -0.19
N THR A 200 -14.10 -1.77 -0.49
CA THR A 200 -14.39 -0.65 0.43
C THR A 200 -15.62 -0.88 1.31
N ALA A 201 -16.46 -1.88 1.02
CA ALA A 201 -17.70 -2.14 1.76
C ALA A 201 -17.40 -2.55 3.21
N LEU A 202 -17.61 -1.63 4.16
CA LEU A 202 -17.37 -1.87 5.58
C LEU A 202 -18.46 -2.76 6.21
N PRO A 203 -18.17 -3.42 7.36
CA PRO A 203 -19.19 -4.06 8.16
C PRO A 203 -20.35 -3.11 8.47
N GLY A 204 -21.58 -3.51 8.14
CA GLY A 204 -22.78 -2.68 8.29
C GLY A 204 -23.25 -1.99 7.02
N MET A 205 -22.43 -1.91 5.98
CA MET A 205 -22.85 -1.50 4.63
C MET A 205 -23.44 -2.69 3.86
N ALA A 206 -24.25 -2.39 2.83
CA ALA A 206 -24.71 -3.42 1.92
C ALA A 206 -23.51 -4.08 1.23
N PRO A 207 -23.48 -5.42 1.13
CA PRO A 207 -22.41 -6.10 0.39
C PRO A 207 -22.53 -5.79 -1.10
N MET A 208 -21.38 -5.77 -1.78
CA MET A 208 -21.35 -5.71 -3.24
C MET A 208 -21.60 -7.11 -3.82
N VAL A 209 -22.37 -7.18 -4.89
CA VAL A 209 -22.62 -8.43 -5.61
C VAL A 209 -21.83 -8.40 -6.92
N ILE A 210 -20.94 -9.37 -7.10
CA ILE A 210 -20.15 -9.58 -8.32
C ILE A 210 -20.32 -11.04 -8.72
N ASP A 211 -20.73 -11.28 -9.95
CA ASP A 211 -20.96 -12.62 -10.49
C ASP A 211 -21.87 -13.50 -9.59
N GLY A 212 -22.89 -12.88 -9.00
CA GLY A 212 -23.86 -13.55 -8.13
C GLY A 212 -23.35 -13.85 -6.71
N GLN A 213 -22.11 -13.54 -6.38
CA GLN A 213 -21.53 -13.72 -5.05
C GLN A 213 -21.44 -12.39 -4.29
N ARG A 214 -21.59 -12.46 -2.97
CA ARG A 214 -21.58 -11.28 -2.09
C ARG A 214 -20.20 -11.03 -1.52
N TYR A 215 -19.73 -9.80 -1.65
CA TYR A 215 -18.43 -9.38 -1.17
C TYR A 215 -18.50 -8.22 -0.19
N ARG A 216 -17.56 -8.20 0.73
CA ARG A 216 -17.33 -7.09 1.67
C ARG A 216 -15.84 -6.75 1.70
N GLY A 217 -15.52 -5.58 2.24
CA GLY A 217 -14.15 -5.14 2.42
C GLY A 217 -13.30 -6.20 3.10
N GLY A 218 -12.24 -6.54 2.42
CA GLY A 218 -11.21 -7.45 2.90
C GLY A 218 -10.01 -6.68 3.42
N SER A 219 -8.97 -7.41 3.70
CA SER A 219 -7.68 -6.88 4.04
C SER A 219 -6.67 -7.38 3.02
N VAL A 220 -5.77 -6.51 2.61
CA VAL A 220 -4.64 -6.88 1.76
C VAL A 220 -3.35 -6.53 2.48
N SER A 221 -2.37 -7.39 2.37
CA SER A 221 -1.00 -7.15 2.76
C SER A 221 -0.08 -7.77 1.70
N VAL A 222 0.95 -8.47 2.10
CA VAL A 222 1.93 -9.09 1.18
C VAL A 222 1.49 -10.46 0.65
N ALA A 223 0.40 -11.04 1.14
CA ALA A 223 -0.04 -12.38 0.74
C ALA A 223 -0.17 -12.56 -0.78
N PRO A 224 -0.78 -11.63 -1.56
CA PRO A 224 -0.83 -11.78 -3.01
C PRO A 224 0.55 -11.79 -3.71
N LEU A 225 1.58 -11.21 -3.08
CA LEU A 225 2.95 -11.28 -3.59
C LEU A 225 3.57 -12.66 -3.39
N ASP A 226 3.21 -13.34 -2.31
CA ASP A 226 3.69 -14.71 -2.03
C ASP A 226 3.11 -15.72 -3.00
N ASP A 227 1.86 -15.54 -3.42
CA ASP A 227 1.19 -16.35 -4.45
C ASP A 227 1.65 -16.02 -5.88
N ALA A 228 2.32 -14.88 -6.07
CA ALA A 228 2.82 -14.47 -7.36
C ALA A 228 4.08 -15.26 -7.75
N ARG A 229 4.34 -15.34 -9.07
CA ARG A 229 5.60 -15.92 -9.58
C ARG A 229 6.79 -15.25 -8.88
N PRO A 230 7.73 -16.02 -8.31
CA PRO A 230 8.91 -15.48 -7.65
C PRO A 230 9.70 -14.54 -8.56
N ALA A 231 10.09 -13.38 -8.01
CA ALA A 231 10.86 -12.36 -8.71
C ALA A 231 11.65 -11.53 -7.70
N ASP A 232 12.81 -11.03 -8.08
CA ASP A 232 13.55 -10.09 -7.24
C ASP A 232 12.70 -8.82 -7.03
N THR A 233 12.26 -8.59 -5.78
CA THR A 233 11.19 -7.64 -5.47
C THR A 233 11.64 -6.58 -4.45
N LEU A 234 11.38 -5.31 -4.77
CA LEU A 234 11.33 -4.21 -3.82
C LEU A 234 9.87 -3.94 -3.48
N CYS A 235 9.48 -4.10 -2.22
CA CYS A 235 8.11 -3.95 -1.77
C CYS A 235 7.98 -2.82 -0.75
N PHE A 236 7.13 -1.84 -1.03
CA PHE A 236 6.71 -0.82 -0.08
C PHE A 236 5.37 -1.23 0.53
N VAL A 237 5.35 -1.49 1.84
CA VAL A 237 4.13 -1.78 2.59
C VAL A 237 3.78 -0.52 3.38
N ILE A 238 2.67 0.13 3.03
CA ILE A 238 2.24 1.38 3.66
C ILE A 238 1.02 1.11 4.52
N ASP A 239 1.26 0.96 5.81
CA ASP A 239 0.24 0.71 6.81
C ASP A 239 -0.21 2.03 7.45
N GLY A 240 -1.49 2.35 7.33
CA GLY A 240 -2.08 3.50 8.04
C GLY A 240 -2.07 3.30 9.55
N TYR A 241 -1.99 2.06 10.00
CA TYR A 241 -2.00 1.68 11.42
C TYR A 241 -1.41 0.29 11.63
N ASP A 242 -0.69 0.14 12.75
CA ASP A 242 -0.22 -1.13 13.27
C ASP A 242 -0.25 -1.13 14.80
N PRO A 243 -0.97 -2.05 15.46
CA PRO A 243 -0.98 -2.11 16.90
C PRO A 243 0.42 -2.33 17.46
N LEU A 244 0.76 -1.59 18.52
CA LEU A 244 2.02 -1.75 19.20
C LEU A 244 2.14 -3.18 19.78
N PRO A 245 3.36 -3.76 19.82
CA PRO A 245 3.60 -5.02 20.51
C PRO A 245 3.14 -4.93 21.95
N GLY A 246 2.25 -5.83 22.39
CA GLY A 246 1.67 -5.83 23.73
C GLY A 246 0.31 -5.13 23.87
N ALA A 247 -0.17 -4.41 22.87
CA ALA A 247 -1.55 -3.96 22.82
C ALA A 247 -2.50 -5.17 22.77
N ARG A 248 -3.69 -5.05 23.40
CA ARG A 248 -4.71 -6.12 23.35
C ARG A 248 -5.13 -6.35 21.89
N GLY A 249 -4.58 -7.39 21.26
CA GLY A 249 -4.85 -7.71 19.85
C GLY A 249 -3.68 -8.36 19.12
N GLY A 250 -2.50 -8.46 19.72
CA GLY A 250 -1.37 -9.21 19.14
C GLY A 250 -0.63 -8.49 18.02
N THR A 251 0.17 -9.25 17.28
CA THR A 251 0.96 -8.79 16.14
C THR A 251 0.05 -8.36 15.00
N SER A 252 0.38 -7.27 14.30
CA SER A 252 -0.39 -6.81 13.15
C SER A 252 -0.52 -7.90 12.08
N ARG A 253 -1.55 -7.80 11.27
CA ARG A 253 -1.77 -8.70 10.14
C ARG A 253 -0.58 -8.65 9.18
N SER A 254 -0.16 -7.45 8.76
CA SER A 254 0.99 -7.27 7.86
C SER A 254 2.25 -7.93 8.41
N ALA A 255 2.55 -7.78 9.69
CA ALA A 255 3.72 -8.42 10.29
C ALA A 255 3.63 -9.96 10.30
N ARG A 256 2.44 -10.53 10.53
CA ARG A 256 2.22 -12.00 10.47
C ARG A 256 2.38 -12.53 9.05
N GLU A 257 1.82 -11.85 8.06
CA GLU A 257 1.91 -12.24 6.65
C GLU A 257 3.34 -12.10 6.13
N ILE A 258 4.06 -11.03 6.50
CA ILE A 258 5.50 -10.90 6.19
C ILE A 258 6.30 -12.05 6.80
N ALA A 259 6.00 -12.46 8.03
CA ALA A 259 6.67 -13.60 8.65
C ALA A 259 6.35 -14.93 7.94
N ALA A 260 5.11 -15.11 7.47
CA ALA A 260 4.72 -16.27 6.66
C ALA A 260 5.46 -16.28 5.30
N MET A 261 5.48 -15.16 4.61
CA MET A 261 6.20 -14.99 3.35
C MET A 261 7.70 -15.30 3.50
N ARG A 262 8.35 -14.85 4.58
CA ARG A 262 9.76 -15.19 4.85
C ARG A 262 9.96 -16.71 4.91
N ARG A 263 9.09 -17.41 5.65
CA ARG A 263 9.17 -18.88 5.74
C ARG A 263 8.98 -19.56 4.38
N ASN A 264 8.05 -19.07 3.56
CA ASN A 264 7.82 -19.60 2.23
C ASN A 264 9.01 -19.32 1.30
N HIS A 265 9.62 -18.15 1.40
CA HIS A 265 10.87 -17.84 0.69
C HIS A 265 12.02 -18.76 1.09
N ASP A 266 12.20 -19.00 2.39
CA ASP A 266 13.24 -19.92 2.89
C ASP A 266 13.00 -21.34 2.38
N LEU A 267 11.75 -21.82 2.36
CA LEU A 267 11.37 -23.12 1.82
C LEU A 267 11.67 -23.21 0.32
N ARG A 268 11.24 -22.23 -0.49
CA ARG A 268 11.50 -22.19 -1.93
C ARG A 268 13.01 -22.20 -2.23
N ARG A 269 13.79 -21.44 -1.47
CA ARG A 269 15.24 -21.41 -1.60
C ARG A 269 15.85 -22.77 -1.25
N MET A 270 15.39 -23.41 -0.19
CA MET A 270 15.85 -24.75 0.18
C MET A 270 15.56 -25.77 -0.93
N ILE A 271 14.38 -25.72 -1.53
CA ILE A 271 13.99 -26.56 -2.67
C ILE A 271 14.93 -26.32 -3.86
N ALA A 272 15.25 -25.07 -4.20
CA ALA A 272 16.16 -24.71 -5.26
C ALA A 272 17.56 -25.32 -5.03
N LEU A 273 18.14 -25.08 -3.83
CA LEU A 273 19.46 -25.57 -3.46
C LEU A 273 19.55 -27.11 -3.43
N LEU A 274 18.50 -27.78 -2.96
CA LEU A 274 18.42 -29.26 -3.00
C LEU A 274 18.29 -29.76 -4.44
N GLY A 275 17.47 -29.10 -5.25
CA GLY A 275 17.30 -29.43 -6.67
C GLY A 275 18.62 -29.42 -7.45
N GLU A 276 19.52 -28.47 -7.15
CA GLU A 276 20.87 -28.42 -7.76
C GLU A 276 21.76 -29.58 -7.38
N ARG A 277 21.54 -30.21 -6.22
CA ARG A 277 22.33 -31.30 -5.68
C ARG A 277 21.78 -32.68 -5.99
N LEU A 278 20.58 -32.76 -6.58
CA LEU A 278 19.98 -34.05 -6.93
C LEU A 278 20.79 -34.77 -8.01
N PRO A 279 20.93 -36.09 -7.89
CA PRO A 279 21.49 -36.93 -8.95
C PRO A 279 20.75 -36.75 -10.28
N VAL A 280 21.48 -36.82 -11.39
CA VAL A 280 20.94 -36.61 -12.75
C VAL A 280 19.74 -37.53 -13.05
N GLY A 281 19.78 -38.80 -12.57
CA GLY A 281 18.65 -39.73 -12.71
C GLY A 281 17.38 -39.26 -12.07
N LEU A 282 17.44 -38.72 -10.85
CA LEU A 282 16.28 -38.19 -10.13
C LEU A 282 15.75 -36.87 -10.74
N ARG A 283 16.62 -36.05 -11.31
CA ARG A 283 16.18 -34.80 -11.99
C ARG A 283 15.32 -35.05 -13.23
N ARG A 284 15.35 -36.27 -13.79
CA ARG A 284 14.54 -36.65 -14.95
C ARG A 284 13.14 -37.11 -14.57
N ASP A 285 12.93 -37.47 -13.32
CA ASP A 285 11.61 -37.84 -12.81
C ASP A 285 10.63 -36.68 -12.90
N PRO A 286 9.42 -36.85 -13.49
CA PRO A 286 8.44 -35.79 -13.67
C PRO A 286 7.96 -35.17 -12.35
N GLU A 287 7.75 -35.97 -11.31
CA GLU A 287 7.29 -35.48 -10.01
C GLU A 287 8.39 -34.67 -9.30
N VAL A 288 9.64 -35.16 -9.36
CA VAL A 288 10.80 -34.43 -8.82
C VAL A 288 10.98 -33.11 -9.55
N ARG A 289 10.85 -33.09 -10.88
CA ARG A 289 10.93 -31.83 -11.64
C ARG A 289 9.84 -30.83 -11.23
N LYS A 290 8.62 -31.30 -11.01
CA LYS A 290 7.52 -30.48 -10.55
C LYS A 290 7.83 -29.87 -9.17
N CYS A 291 8.33 -30.67 -8.22
CA CYS A 291 8.74 -30.18 -6.92
C CYS A 291 9.89 -29.16 -7.02
N VAL A 292 10.92 -29.44 -7.83
CA VAL A 292 12.07 -28.53 -7.98
C VAL A 292 11.68 -27.23 -8.67
N ALA A 293 10.68 -27.25 -9.53
CA ALA A 293 10.16 -26.05 -10.19
C ALA A 293 9.50 -25.03 -9.21
N GLU A 294 9.11 -25.48 -8.01
CA GLU A 294 8.64 -24.58 -6.94
C GLU A 294 9.80 -23.85 -6.23
N GLY A 295 11.04 -24.30 -6.46
CA GLY A 295 12.23 -23.66 -5.88
C GLY A 295 12.51 -22.30 -6.50
N SER A 296 13.01 -21.38 -5.69
CA SER A 296 13.41 -20.04 -6.14
C SER A 296 14.48 -19.44 -5.25
N GLU A 297 15.43 -18.76 -5.88
CA GLU A 297 16.42 -17.91 -5.20
C GLU A 297 16.10 -16.41 -5.29
N ALA A 298 14.92 -16.07 -5.77
CA ALA A 298 14.48 -14.69 -5.79
C ALA A 298 14.57 -14.05 -4.41
N THR A 299 14.87 -12.76 -4.36
CA THR A 299 15.05 -12.03 -3.11
C THR A 299 14.01 -10.94 -2.98
N MET A 300 13.71 -10.52 -1.75
CA MET A 300 12.76 -9.44 -1.50
C MET A 300 13.28 -8.48 -0.43
N THR A 301 13.29 -7.21 -0.76
CA THR A 301 13.43 -6.13 0.21
C THR A 301 12.05 -5.54 0.50
N ILE A 302 11.65 -5.53 1.76
CA ILE A 302 10.39 -4.93 2.21
C ILE A 302 10.72 -3.67 3.01
N LEU A 303 10.20 -2.53 2.55
CA LEU A 303 10.17 -1.30 3.32
C LEU A 303 8.76 -1.12 3.87
N ARG A 304 8.62 -1.29 5.18
CA ARG A 304 7.36 -1.13 5.88
C ARG A 304 7.29 0.25 6.52
N LEU A 305 6.36 1.07 6.07
CA LEU A 305 6.07 2.40 6.59
C LEU A 305 4.80 2.34 7.41
N VAL A 306 4.88 2.72 8.68
CA VAL A 306 3.75 2.71 9.61
C VAL A 306 3.50 4.12 10.10
N HIS A 307 2.32 4.65 9.77
CA HIS A 307 1.90 5.94 10.32
C HIS A 307 1.65 5.82 11.82
N GLU A 308 2.35 6.62 12.62
CA GLU A 308 2.25 6.56 14.07
C GLU A 308 0.96 7.19 14.59
N GLY A 309 0.40 6.58 15.62
CA GLY A 309 -0.75 7.10 16.32
C GLY A 309 -1.07 6.31 17.57
N ALA A 310 -1.52 6.97 18.64
CA ALA A 310 -1.99 6.28 19.83
C ALA A 310 -3.21 5.42 19.51
N ASP A 311 -3.22 4.17 19.98
CA ASP A 311 -4.30 3.19 19.72
C ASP A 311 -5.68 3.69 20.13
N ALA A 312 -5.77 4.44 21.23
CA ALA A 312 -7.03 4.98 21.75
C ALA A 312 -7.69 6.00 20.80
N GLU A 313 -6.89 6.68 19.96
CA GLU A 313 -7.37 7.72 19.02
C GLU A 313 -7.65 7.17 17.62
N LEU A 314 -7.30 5.92 17.36
CA LEU A 314 -7.37 5.33 16.02
C LEU A 314 -8.73 5.43 15.35
N PRO A 315 -9.87 5.07 16.00
CA PRO A 315 -11.18 5.17 15.35
C PRO A 315 -11.54 6.59 14.97
N ALA A 316 -11.15 7.58 15.77
CA ALA A 316 -11.36 8.99 15.45
C ALA A 316 -10.49 9.42 14.27
N LYS A 317 -9.22 9.04 14.26
CA LYS A 317 -8.27 9.33 13.18
C LYS A 317 -8.69 8.75 11.85
N MET A 318 -9.19 7.51 11.81
CA MET A 318 -9.69 6.86 10.59
C MET A 318 -10.89 7.59 9.96
N ARG A 319 -11.60 8.40 10.73
CA ARG A 319 -12.81 9.13 10.30
C ARG A 319 -12.62 10.63 10.18
N ASP A 320 -11.48 11.14 10.56
CA ASP A 320 -11.17 12.56 10.44
C ASP A 320 -10.71 12.89 9.02
N PHE A 321 -11.69 13.20 8.17
CA PHE A 321 -11.48 13.65 6.79
C PHE A 321 -11.35 15.19 6.69
N SER A 322 -11.11 15.90 7.79
CA SER A 322 -10.84 17.33 7.75
C SER A 322 -9.61 17.64 6.89
N SER A 323 -9.68 18.73 6.13
CA SER A 323 -8.61 19.13 5.22
C SER A 323 -7.25 19.28 5.93
N ALA A 324 -7.25 19.81 7.16
CA ALA A 324 -6.04 19.95 7.96
C ALA A 324 -5.43 18.58 8.34
N SER A 325 -6.25 17.62 8.75
CA SER A 325 -5.78 16.27 9.09
C SER A 325 -5.28 15.50 7.87
N LEU A 326 -5.99 15.57 6.75
CA LEU A 326 -5.57 14.93 5.51
C LEU A 326 -4.25 15.50 5.01
N MET A 327 -4.05 16.83 5.10
CA MET A 327 -2.80 17.48 4.70
C MET A 327 -1.64 17.04 5.59
N ARG A 328 -1.81 17.00 6.91
CA ARG A 328 -0.76 16.52 7.84
C ARG A 328 -0.37 15.07 7.55
N ARG A 329 -1.34 14.20 7.28
CA ARG A 329 -1.08 12.79 6.93
C ARG A 329 -0.37 12.67 5.59
N TRP A 330 -0.77 13.43 4.60
CA TRP A 330 -0.09 13.49 3.31
C TRP A 330 1.39 13.87 3.50
N GLN A 331 1.66 14.95 4.23
CA GLN A 331 3.02 15.41 4.53
C GLN A 331 3.83 14.38 5.33
N ALA A 332 3.19 13.70 6.29
CA ALA A 332 3.84 12.63 7.03
C ALA A 332 4.28 11.48 6.10
N GLY A 333 3.42 11.07 5.16
CA GLY A 333 3.76 10.05 4.17
C GLY A 333 4.91 10.48 3.26
N GLU A 334 4.91 11.72 2.78
CA GLU A 334 6.02 12.29 2.01
C GLU A 334 7.33 12.29 2.81
N SER A 335 7.29 12.70 4.08
CA SER A 335 8.44 12.74 4.98
C SER A 335 9.02 11.35 5.26
N ASP A 336 8.16 10.38 5.55
CA ASP A 336 8.59 9.03 5.92
C ASP A 336 9.24 8.30 4.74
N VAL A 337 8.71 8.46 3.52
CA VAL A 337 9.38 7.99 2.31
C VAL A 337 10.70 8.71 2.11
N GLY A 338 10.73 10.05 2.23
CA GLY A 338 11.96 10.83 2.13
C GLY A 338 13.04 10.29 3.06
N THR A 339 12.71 10.07 4.34
CA THR A 339 13.59 9.47 5.33
C THR A 339 14.07 8.08 4.92
N SER A 340 13.17 7.22 4.43
CA SER A 340 13.51 5.86 4.00
C SER A 340 14.51 5.87 2.84
N LEU A 341 14.38 6.79 1.91
CA LEU A 341 15.25 6.90 0.75
C LEU A 341 16.67 7.42 1.08
N THR A 342 16.89 8.01 2.26
CA THR A 342 18.22 8.37 2.73
C THR A 342 19.07 7.17 3.15
N HIS A 343 18.46 5.99 3.29
CA HIS A 343 19.13 4.74 3.65
C HIS A 343 19.46 3.90 2.39
N PRO A 344 20.66 4.01 1.81
CA PRO A 344 20.97 3.40 0.51
C PRO A 344 20.88 1.87 0.52
N LEU A 345 21.07 1.23 1.69
CA LEU A 345 20.94 -0.23 1.84
C LEU A 345 19.48 -0.72 1.78
N TRP A 346 18.52 0.16 2.01
CA TRP A 346 17.09 -0.22 1.96
C TRP A 346 16.56 -0.40 0.54
N LEU A 347 17.24 0.19 -0.43
CA LEU A 347 16.93 0.06 -1.85
C LEU A 347 17.82 -0.98 -2.55
N ALA A 348 18.62 -1.74 -1.82
CA ALA A 348 19.46 -2.77 -2.37
C ALA A 348 18.81 -4.16 -2.23
N PRO A 349 18.92 -5.04 -3.25
CA PRO A 349 18.54 -6.43 -3.09
C PRO A 349 19.37 -7.08 -1.98
N PRO A 350 18.76 -7.85 -1.08
CA PRO A 350 19.50 -8.52 -0.04
C PRO A 350 20.38 -9.63 -0.65
N PRO A 351 21.44 -10.06 0.04
CA PRO A 351 22.18 -11.25 -0.36
C PRO A 351 21.21 -12.44 -0.49
N ARG A 352 21.35 -13.24 -1.55
CA ARG A 352 20.45 -14.40 -1.83
C ARG A 352 20.29 -15.33 -0.62
N ARG A 353 21.35 -15.48 0.22
CA ARG A 353 21.31 -16.26 1.46
C ARG A 353 20.30 -15.77 2.51
N LEU A 354 19.91 -14.51 2.46
CA LEU A 354 18.94 -13.92 3.40
C LEU A 354 17.50 -13.98 2.87
N GLY A 355 17.32 -14.14 1.54
CA GLY A 355 16.01 -14.22 0.90
C GLY A 355 15.19 -12.95 1.07
N VAL A 356 14.56 -12.77 2.23
CA VAL A 356 13.71 -11.60 2.54
C VAL A 356 14.31 -10.76 3.66
N VAL A 357 14.48 -9.47 3.41
CA VAL A 357 14.89 -8.48 4.42
C VAL A 357 13.79 -7.44 4.61
N VAL A 358 13.50 -7.10 5.84
CA VAL A 358 12.47 -6.12 6.21
C VAL A 358 13.12 -4.94 6.92
N HIS A 359 12.86 -3.76 6.39
CA HIS A 359 13.17 -2.49 7.04
C HIS A 359 11.86 -1.84 7.48
N GLU A 360 11.79 -1.33 8.67
CA GLU A 360 10.60 -0.71 9.22
C GLU A 360 10.90 0.74 9.61
N LEU A 361 10.05 1.66 9.17
CA LEU A 361 9.99 3.04 9.63
C LEU A 361 8.66 3.25 10.33
N ARG A 362 8.70 3.74 11.56
CA ARG A 362 7.53 3.99 12.37
C ARG A 362 7.60 5.43 12.92
N GLY A 363 6.63 6.27 12.49
CA GLY A 363 6.58 7.67 12.90
C GLY A 363 7.87 8.44 12.61
N GLY A 364 8.48 8.24 11.45
CA GLY A 364 9.73 8.89 11.06
C GLY A 364 11.00 8.30 11.69
N VAL A 365 10.90 7.27 12.53
CA VAL A 365 12.03 6.63 13.19
C VAL A 365 12.29 5.24 12.61
N ALA A 366 13.53 5.02 12.14
CA ALA A 366 13.95 3.72 11.64
C ALA A 366 14.05 2.70 12.79
N ALA A 367 13.34 1.60 12.69
CA ALA A 367 13.51 0.47 13.59
C ALA A 367 14.76 -0.34 13.18
N ARG A 368 15.38 -1.00 14.16
CA ARG A 368 16.50 -1.91 13.86
C ARG A 368 16.01 -3.03 12.94
N PRO A 369 16.75 -3.41 11.88
CA PRO A 369 16.39 -4.51 11.02
C PRO A 369 16.24 -5.80 11.83
N ARG A 370 15.14 -6.53 11.60
CA ARG A 370 14.83 -7.81 12.24
C ARG A 370 15.12 -8.96 11.30
#